data_efd089236997e6cca3763d46f0cfa601
#
_entry.id   efd089236997e6cca3763d46f0cfa601
#
_cell.length_a   1.000
_cell.length_b   1.000
_cell.length_c   1.000
_cell.angle_alpha   90.00
_cell.angle_beta   90.00
_cell.angle_gamma   90.00
#
_symmetry.space_group_name_H-M   'P 1'
#
loop_
_entity.id
_entity.type
_entity.pdbx_description
1 polymer ?
#
loop_
_entity_poly.entity_id
_entity_poly.type
_entity_poly.pdbx_seq_one_letter_code
_entity_poly.pdbx_strand_id
1 'polypeptide(L)'
;MKAFRRLFSARTAAGKLALSAVLIALSCLGLFWPLAQQSASASARSGAAEAPVDWQSEIKDYAATYRVAADGNVAATEILTVQLGANRHGIFRFFPVADPTDPHARMVPTITGITMDDRPEPVSYEWRDSRRVYVARIGDPDATVSAGLHTYAISYTVDGGLVPPPTAPGHFTNHAGVNSTTPTASFYYNVVGFWTMRIGAAHVSIDLPGPSGLTQCAADEAGATPCAITGAGTDHVTVTTAGLPPQNPVTVRIDLPVPLPHRATLPWTVRFDKTFSRSLDSAVLVAVLSLLAALGGYLWNRRSREASPGTPVLYAPPDGLGPVQTAYIVTEDVGDHALVATLLHMAERRLVRLDRARSKRWSVTALATPEQWAAADPVTREVGDALDVTTAGAKFSLTGSQTAGSKLSKATDRLVSRCRSWARTEGLMVTVGAEWAGRLLVIACLVLAIVGFAGAFTWTMWGLPFAAFAIGGIGLLAGGVGTRRTPSGRRMWSRAAGFRRLLATPSAEDRFDYSAHRDLFVSYIPYAVAFGVAEAWAAKYRAATGSEPPIPDWYPASRDTSPAKLYSSPGGFASFDSAVSASISAYNASQSSSSSSGGSSFSSSGGSWGGGGGGGGGTW
;
A
#
# COMPACT_ATOMS: atom_id res chain seq x y z
N MET A 1 8.56 12.77 6.41
CA MET A 1 7.93 13.93 5.76
C MET A 1 8.76 14.54 4.62
N LYS A 2 10.10 14.69 4.71
CA LYS A 2 10.91 15.26 3.60
C LYS A 2 10.99 14.38 2.35
N ALA A 3 11.02 13.03 2.47
CA ALA A 3 10.95 12.12 1.32
C ALA A 3 9.59 12.21 0.60
N PHE A 4 8.50 12.33 1.33
CA PHE A 4 7.16 12.55 0.81
C PHE A 4 7.05 13.90 0.08
N ARG A 5 7.65 14.98 0.60
CA ARG A 5 7.73 16.28 -0.09
C ARG A 5 8.52 16.21 -1.39
N ARG A 6 9.62 15.44 -1.46
CA ARG A 6 10.41 15.27 -2.69
C ARG A 6 9.66 14.50 -3.77
N LEU A 7 8.90 13.45 -3.42
CA LEU A 7 8.05 12.71 -4.35
C LEU A 7 6.94 13.60 -4.94
N PHE A 8 6.34 14.48 -4.11
CA PHE A 8 5.27 15.38 -4.55
C PHE A 8 5.77 16.70 -5.17
N SER A 9 7.05 17.03 -5.07
CA SER A 9 7.66 18.21 -5.71
C SER A 9 8.07 18.00 -7.17
N ALA A 10 7.64 16.91 -7.82
CA ALA A 10 7.92 16.64 -9.22
C ALA A 10 7.36 17.77 -10.11
N ARG A 11 8.21 18.78 -10.35
CA ARG A 11 7.89 20.01 -11.09
C ARG A 11 7.76 19.79 -12.61
N THR A 12 8.27 18.68 -13.11
CA THR A 12 8.25 18.33 -14.53
C THR A 12 7.00 17.51 -14.87
N ALA A 13 6.51 17.62 -16.10
CA ALA A 13 5.42 16.77 -16.61
C ALA A 13 5.74 15.28 -16.44
N ALA A 14 7.00 14.90 -16.67
CA ALA A 14 7.49 13.54 -16.49
C ALA A 14 7.38 13.04 -15.03
N GLY A 15 7.71 13.89 -14.04
CA GLY A 15 7.57 13.51 -12.63
C GLY A 15 6.12 13.31 -12.20
N LYS A 16 5.18 14.11 -12.73
CA LYS A 16 3.73 13.96 -12.47
C LYS A 16 3.19 12.68 -13.10
N LEU A 17 3.62 12.36 -14.33
CA LEU A 17 3.27 11.12 -15.01
C LEU A 17 3.81 9.90 -14.25
N ALA A 18 5.06 9.94 -13.81
CA ALA A 18 5.66 8.86 -13.02
C ALA A 18 4.89 8.64 -11.69
N LEU A 19 4.55 9.70 -10.98
CA LEU A 19 3.78 9.60 -9.73
C LEU A 19 2.37 9.07 -9.97
N SER A 20 1.69 9.51 -11.04
CA SER A 20 0.38 8.97 -11.41
C SER A 20 0.47 7.49 -11.77
N ALA A 21 1.50 7.07 -12.51
CA ALA A 21 1.74 5.67 -12.84
C ALA A 21 1.98 4.80 -11.58
N VAL A 22 2.76 5.29 -10.62
CA VAL A 22 2.97 4.62 -9.33
C VAL A 22 1.65 4.48 -8.55
N LEU A 23 0.82 5.52 -8.49
CA LEU A 23 -0.47 5.46 -7.81
C LEU A 23 -1.44 4.51 -8.51
N ILE A 24 -1.45 4.46 -9.83
CA ILE A 24 -2.24 3.48 -10.60
C ILE A 24 -1.77 2.07 -10.27
N ALA A 25 -0.46 1.80 -10.30
CA ALA A 25 0.10 0.49 -9.98
C ALA A 25 -0.24 0.06 -8.53
N LEU A 26 -0.10 0.95 -7.54
CA LEU A 26 -0.48 0.69 -6.15
C LEU A 26 -1.99 0.45 -6.00
N SER A 27 -2.83 1.16 -6.76
CA SER A 27 -4.28 0.94 -6.77
C SER A 27 -4.64 -0.42 -7.37
N CYS A 28 -3.98 -0.85 -8.44
CA CYS A 28 -4.15 -2.19 -9.01
C CYS A 28 -3.70 -3.28 -8.02
N LEU A 29 -2.55 -3.11 -7.36
CA LEU A 29 -2.08 -4.05 -6.34
C LEU A 29 -3.08 -4.14 -5.16
N GLY A 30 -3.55 -3.01 -4.65
CA GLY A 30 -4.53 -2.96 -3.57
C GLY A 30 -5.87 -3.59 -3.95
N LEU A 31 -6.34 -3.38 -5.19
CA LEU A 31 -7.57 -3.96 -5.70
C LEU A 31 -7.54 -5.50 -5.70
N PHE A 32 -6.38 -6.09 -6.04
CA PHE A 32 -6.20 -7.55 -6.11
C PHE A 32 -5.61 -8.16 -4.83
N TRP A 33 -5.33 -7.35 -3.79
CA TRP A 33 -4.81 -7.81 -2.50
C TRP A 33 -5.63 -8.93 -1.84
N PRO A 34 -7.00 -8.90 -1.87
CA PRO A 34 -7.81 -9.97 -1.30
C PRO A 34 -7.57 -11.34 -1.93
N LEU A 35 -7.17 -11.39 -3.19
CA LEU A 35 -6.86 -12.65 -3.88
C LEU A 35 -5.57 -13.29 -3.35
N ALA A 36 -4.56 -12.48 -3.01
CA ALA A 36 -3.33 -12.96 -2.40
C ALA A 36 -3.56 -13.49 -0.98
N GLN A 37 -4.49 -12.89 -0.22
CA GLN A 37 -4.85 -13.36 1.12
C GLN A 37 -5.72 -14.62 1.09
N GLN A 38 -6.51 -14.85 0.05
CA GLN A 38 -7.35 -16.05 -0.07
C GLN A 38 -6.54 -17.35 -0.16
N SER A 39 -5.32 -17.29 -0.69
CA SER A 39 -4.42 -18.44 -0.78
C SER A 39 -3.91 -18.92 0.58
N ALA A 40 -3.98 -18.08 1.62
CA ALA A 40 -3.43 -18.38 2.94
C ALA A 40 -4.48 -18.87 3.97
N SER A 41 -5.77 -18.77 3.66
CA SER A 41 -6.85 -19.02 4.64
C SER A 41 -7.99 -19.90 4.14
N ALA A 42 -7.70 -20.86 3.26
CA ALA A 42 -8.67 -21.91 2.89
C ALA A 42 -8.80 -22.91 4.05
N SER A 43 -9.24 -22.44 5.22
CA SER A 43 -9.59 -23.29 6.34
C SER A 43 -10.92 -23.97 6.10
N ALA A 44 -10.95 -25.28 6.22
CA ALA A 44 -12.16 -26.12 6.20
C ALA A 44 -13.18 -25.80 7.33
N ARG A 45 -12.89 -24.79 8.16
CA ARG A 45 -13.74 -24.33 9.27
C ARG A 45 -14.95 -23.48 8.86
N SER A 46 -15.01 -23.00 7.63
CA SER A 46 -16.08 -22.06 7.26
C SER A 46 -17.45 -22.73 7.28
N GLY A 47 -18.29 -22.30 8.17
CA GLY A 47 -19.70 -22.64 8.27
C GLY A 47 -20.09 -23.51 9.46
N ALA A 48 -19.31 -24.52 9.85
CA ALA A 48 -19.62 -25.37 11.01
C ALA A 48 -19.01 -24.85 12.32
N ALA A 49 -17.88 -24.15 12.25
CA ALA A 49 -17.19 -23.61 13.42
C ALA A 49 -17.86 -22.37 14.04
N GLU A 50 -18.75 -21.71 13.32
CA GLU A 50 -19.50 -20.53 13.81
C GLU A 50 -20.85 -20.90 14.44
N ALA A 51 -21.31 -22.14 14.26
CA ALA A 51 -22.55 -22.58 14.88
C ALA A 51 -22.32 -22.92 16.38
N PRO A 52 -23.21 -22.47 17.27
CA PRO A 52 -23.08 -22.76 18.69
C PRO A 52 -23.15 -24.27 18.95
N VAL A 53 -22.35 -24.76 19.91
CA VAL A 53 -22.35 -26.16 20.31
C VAL A 53 -23.71 -26.54 20.89
N ASP A 54 -24.31 -27.65 20.40
CA ASP A 54 -25.58 -28.18 20.92
C ASP A 54 -25.30 -29.29 21.93
N TRP A 55 -25.44 -28.94 23.21
CA TRP A 55 -25.30 -29.87 24.33
C TRP A 55 -26.57 -30.68 24.63
N GLN A 56 -27.70 -30.36 24.00
CA GLN A 56 -28.98 -31.05 24.23
C GLN A 56 -29.20 -32.21 23.26
N SER A 57 -28.43 -32.23 22.16
CA SER A 57 -28.52 -33.27 21.14
C SER A 57 -27.18 -34.01 21.04
N GLU A 58 -27.20 -35.27 20.68
CA GLU A 58 -26.03 -36.14 20.53
C GLU A 58 -26.19 -37.09 19.35
N ILE A 59 -25.18 -37.26 18.54
CA ILE A 59 -25.10 -38.35 17.56
C ILE A 59 -24.62 -39.59 18.32
N LYS A 60 -25.51 -40.53 18.55
CA LYS A 60 -25.19 -41.78 19.28
C LYS A 60 -24.30 -42.68 18.44
N ASP A 61 -24.60 -42.80 17.16
CA ASP A 61 -23.82 -43.55 16.19
C ASP A 61 -23.75 -42.82 14.86
N TYR A 62 -22.58 -42.77 14.29
CA TYR A 62 -22.28 -42.20 12.98
C TYR A 62 -21.67 -43.26 12.11
N ALA A 63 -22.46 -43.85 11.17
CA ALA A 63 -21.97 -44.82 10.21
C ALA A 63 -21.85 -44.16 8.84
N ALA A 64 -20.70 -44.27 8.17
CA ALA A 64 -20.53 -43.74 6.82
C ALA A 64 -19.84 -44.76 5.90
N THR A 65 -20.32 -44.84 4.67
CA THR A 65 -19.72 -45.64 3.60
C THR A 65 -19.32 -44.73 2.45
N TYR A 66 -18.04 -44.78 2.09
CA TYR A 66 -17.47 -44.06 0.94
C TYR A 66 -17.08 -45.09 -0.12
N ARG A 67 -17.45 -44.87 -1.38
CA ARG A 67 -17.01 -45.64 -2.54
C ARG A 67 -16.26 -44.75 -3.50
N VAL A 68 -14.97 -45.01 -3.67
CA VAL A 68 -14.11 -44.29 -4.59
C VAL A 68 -14.04 -45.05 -5.90
N ALA A 69 -14.48 -44.45 -6.98
CA ALA A 69 -14.40 -45.06 -8.30
C ALA A 69 -13.03 -44.84 -8.95
N ALA A 70 -12.67 -45.62 -9.95
CA ALA A 70 -11.40 -45.51 -10.68
C ALA A 70 -11.26 -44.19 -11.46
N ASP A 71 -12.35 -43.53 -11.80
CA ASP A 71 -12.40 -42.20 -12.40
C ASP A 71 -12.26 -41.05 -11.39
N GLY A 72 -12.12 -41.39 -10.10
CA GLY A 72 -11.95 -40.40 -9.01
C GLY A 72 -13.25 -39.81 -8.46
N ASN A 73 -14.42 -40.31 -8.92
CA ASN A 73 -15.71 -39.96 -8.32
C ASN A 73 -15.87 -40.66 -6.98
N VAL A 74 -16.50 -39.97 -6.03
CA VAL A 74 -16.76 -40.48 -4.68
C VAL A 74 -18.24 -40.52 -4.44
N ALA A 75 -18.82 -41.70 -4.13
CA ALA A 75 -20.16 -41.82 -3.63
C ALA A 75 -20.12 -42.04 -2.11
N ALA A 76 -20.98 -41.35 -1.38
CA ALA A 76 -21.05 -41.44 0.07
C ALA A 76 -22.46 -41.64 0.57
N THR A 77 -22.61 -42.46 1.61
CA THR A 77 -23.85 -42.59 2.38
C THR A 77 -23.50 -42.46 3.85
N GLU A 78 -24.11 -41.49 4.51
CA GLU A 78 -23.97 -41.23 5.95
C GLU A 78 -25.27 -41.62 6.66
N ILE A 79 -25.19 -42.44 7.69
CA ILE A 79 -26.32 -42.83 8.54
C ILE A 79 -26.00 -42.32 9.95
N LEU A 80 -26.82 -41.41 10.43
CA LEU A 80 -26.68 -40.79 11.74
C LEU A 80 -27.84 -41.16 12.64
N THR A 81 -27.56 -41.84 13.73
CA THR A 81 -28.54 -42.06 14.80
C THR A 81 -28.39 -40.95 15.82
N VAL A 82 -29.33 -40.00 15.81
CA VAL A 82 -29.28 -38.75 16.56
C VAL A 82 -30.29 -38.74 17.68
N GLN A 83 -29.84 -38.52 18.90
CA GLN A 83 -30.71 -38.17 20.02
C GLN A 83 -30.97 -36.65 19.92
N LEU A 84 -32.14 -36.24 19.45
CA LEU A 84 -32.53 -34.84 19.37
C LEU A 84 -33.07 -34.32 20.69
N GLY A 85 -32.65 -33.11 21.04
CA GLY A 85 -33.23 -32.32 22.13
C GLY A 85 -34.60 -31.73 21.76
N ALA A 86 -35.27 -31.10 22.71
CA ALA A 86 -36.57 -30.45 22.48
C ALA A 86 -36.42 -29.21 21.56
N ASN A 87 -37.51 -28.90 20.85
CA ASN A 87 -37.65 -27.70 19.99
C ASN A 87 -36.58 -27.65 18.87
N ARG A 88 -36.31 -28.77 18.24
CA ARG A 88 -35.48 -28.86 17.03
C ARG A 88 -36.38 -29.07 15.81
N HIS A 89 -36.02 -28.39 14.71
CA HIS A 89 -36.72 -28.58 13.41
C HIS A 89 -36.02 -29.60 12.53
N GLY A 90 -34.81 -30.02 12.90
CA GLY A 90 -34.01 -30.97 12.16
C GLY A 90 -32.50 -30.76 12.30
N ILE A 91 -31.76 -31.11 11.25
CA ILE A 91 -30.30 -30.97 11.24
C ILE A 91 -29.80 -30.19 10.01
N PHE A 92 -28.67 -29.51 10.16
CA PHE A 92 -27.89 -29.02 9.04
C PHE A 92 -26.80 -30.02 8.67
N ARG A 93 -26.53 -30.17 7.38
CA ARG A 93 -25.33 -30.82 6.87
C ARG A 93 -24.53 -29.82 6.02
N PHE A 94 -23.33 -29.50 6.46
CA PHE A 94 -22.41 -28.58 5.80
C PHE A 94 -21.43 -29.36 4.94
N PHE A 95 -21.28 -28.98 3.67
CA PHE A 95 -20.31 -29.54 2.74
C PHE A 95 -19.33 -28.45 2.33
N PRO A 96 -18.09 -28.42 2.87
CA PRO A 96 -17.02 -27.60 2.34
C PRO A 96 -16.71 -28.07 0.92
N VAL A 97 -16.84 -27.19 -0.05
CA VAL A 97 -16.61 -27.53 -1.46
C VAL A 97 -15.27 -27.04 -1.97
N ALA A 98 -14.55 -26.22 -1.19
CA ALA A 98 -13.21 -25.77 -1.53
C ALA A 98 -12.19 -26.85 -1.17
N ASP A 99 -11.29 -27.14 -2.10
CA ASP A 99 -10.16 -28.01 -1.84
C ASP A 99 -9.11 -27.26 -0.99
N PRO A 100 -8.66 -27.82 0.15
CA PRO A 100 -7.64 -27.19 0.98
C PRO A 100 -6.26 -27.17 0.33
N THR A 101 -5.99 -28.04 -0.65
CA THR A 101 -4.70 -28.13 -1.37
C THR A 101 -4.68 -27.28 -2.63
N ASP A 102 -5.85 -26.97 -3.22
CA ASP A 102 -5.98 -26.14 -4.40
C ASP A 102 -7.17 -25.16 -4.23
N PRO A 103 -6.92 -23.89 -3.96
CA PRO A 103 -7.97 -22.90 -3.74
C PRO A 103 -8.85 -22.64 -4.99
N HIS A 104 -8.46 -23.18 -6.13
CA HIS A 104 -9.21 -23.06 -7.40
C HIS A 104 -10.08 -24.26 -7.71
N ALA A 105 -9.82 -25.41 -7.09
CA ALA A 105 -10.63 -26.61 -7.29
C ALA A 105 -11.85 -26.65 -6.37
N ARG A 106 -12.86 -27.35 -6.82
CA ARG A 106 -14.15 -27.54 -6.14
C ARG A 106 -14.57 -28.98 -6.12
N MET A 107 -15.08 -29.42 -4.98
CA MET A 107 -15.67 -30.73 -4.74
C MET A 107 -17.14 -30.52 -4.35
N VAL A 108 -18.00 -30.25 -5.33
CA VAL A 108 -19.41 -29.94 -5.09
C VAL A 108 -20.20 -31.25 -4.98
N PRO A 109 -20.88 -31.53 -3.85
CA PRO A 109 -21.69 -32.71 -3.74
C PRO A 109 -22.98 -32.58 -4.53
N THR A 110 -23.37 -33.66 -5.20
CA THR A 110 -24.72 -33.85 -5.74
C THR A 110 -25.49 -34.77 -4.77
N ILE A 111 -26.43 -34.18 -4.04
CA ILE A 111 -27.25 -34.93 -3.07
C ILE A 111 -28.22 -35.84 -3.84
N THR A 112 -28.18 -37.13 -3.57
CA THR A 112 -29.00 -38.15 -4.24
C THR A 112 -30.19 -38.62 -3.40
N GLY A 113 -30.12 -38.44 -2.06
CA GLY A 113 -31.24 -38.79 -1.20
C GLY A 113 -31.01 -38.35 0.25
N ILE A 114 -32.10 -37.91 0.89
CA ILE A 114 -32.11 -37.64 2.33
C ILE A 114 -33.40 -38.19 2.92
N THR A 115 -33.27 -39.01 3.99
CA THR A 115 -34.40 -39.53 4.73
C THR A 115 -34.21 -39.32 6.23
N MET A 116 -35.32 -39.25 6.97
CA MET A 116 -35.39 -39.36 8.42
C MET A 116 -36.38 -40.48 8.77
N ASP A 117 -35.93 -41.44 9.57
CA ASP A 117 -36.71 -42.62 9.97
C ASP A 117 -37.32 -43.33 8.75
N ASP A 118 -36.49 -43.58 7.72
CA ASP A 118 -36.82 -44.20 6.43
C ASP A 118 -37.87 -43.47 5.57
N ARG A 119 -38.17 -42.19 5.92
CA ARG A 119 -39.07 -41.34 5.15
C ARG A 119 -38.35 -40.18 4.51
N PRO A 120 -38.68 -39.79 3.28
CA PRO A 120 -38.15 -38.59 2.69
C PRO A 120 -38.45 -37.37 3.57
N GLU A 121 -37.41 -36.54 3.82
CA GLU A 121 -37.53 -35.37 4.65
C GLU A 121 -37.46 -34.09 3.80
N PRO A 122 -38.24 -33.04 4.12
CA PRO A 122 -38.06 -31.72 3.47
C PRO A 122 -36.64 -31.22 3.60
N VAL A 123 -36.08 -30.73 2.49
CA VAL A 123 -34.72 -30.22 2.44
C VAL A 123 -34.65 -28.91 1.68
N SER A 124 -34.02 -27.90 2.24
CA SER A 124 -33.66 -26.68 1.53
C SER A 124 -32.13 -26.54 1.41
N TYR A 125 -31.70 -25.99 0.28
CA TYR A 125 -30.27 -25.87 -0.01
C TYR A 125 -29.85 -24.42 -0.08
N GLU A 126 -28.71 -24.08 0.53
CA GLU A 126 -28.15 -22.74 0.47
C GLU A 126 -26.63 -22.75 0.30
N TRP A 127 -26.10 -21.66 -0.27
CA TRP A 127 -24.68 -21.45 -0.37
C TRP A 127 -24.24 -20.43 0.69
N ARG A 128 -23.22 -20.78 1.46
CA ARG A 128 -22.58 -19.89 2.45
C ARG A 128 -21.11 -19.60 2.10
N ASP A 129 -20.52 -18.64 2.78
CA ASP A 129 -19.11 -18.24 2.67
C ASP A 129 -18.66 -18.14 1.20
N SER A 130 -19.28 -17.23 0.43
CA SER A 130 -18.89 -16.99 -0.97
C SER A 130 -18.88 -18.27 -1.82
N ARG A 131 -19.87 -19.12 -1.63
CA ARG A 131 -20.02 -20.43 -2.28
C ARG A 131 -18.88 -21.41 -1.97
N ARG A 132 -18.28 -21.32 -0.78
CA ARG A 132 -17.30 -22.30 -0.29
C ARG A 132 -17.93 -23.43 0.50
N VAL A 133 -19.12 -23.19 1.05
CA VAL A 133 -19.86 -24.18 1.80
C VAL A 133 -21.24 -24.35 1.16
N TYR A 134 -21.58 -25.57 0.80
CA TYR A 134 -22.93 -25.97 0.40
C TYR A 134 -23.63 -26.55 1.60
N VAL A 135 -24.82 -26.08 1.91
CA VAL A 135 -25.56 -26.45 3.12
C VAL A 135 -26.89 -27.11 2.75
N ALA A 136 -27.12 -28.29 3.25
CA ALA A 136 -28.44 -28.92 3.26
C ALA A 136 -29.07 -28.68 4.65
N ARG A 137 -30.19 -27.97 4.67
CA ARG A 137 -31.06 -27.79 5.83
C ARG A 137 -32.18 -28.82 5.75
N ILE A 138 -32.10 -29.82 6.61
CA ILE A 138 -32.94 -31.00 6.62
C ILE A 138 -33.98 -30.85 7.71
N GLY A 139 -35.27 -30.86 7.37
CA GLY A 139 -36.41 -30.69 8.25
C GLY A 139 -37.38 -29.61 7.78
N ASP A 140 -38.56 -29.56 8.38
CA ASP A 140 -39.60 -28.60 8.12
C ASP A 140 -39.44 -27.34 8.99
N PRO A 141 -39.35 -26.14 8.41
CA PRO A 141 -39.25 -24.92 9.21
C PRO A 141 -40.50 -24.61 10.06
N ASP A 142 -41.64 -25.12 9.67
CA ASP A 142 -42.90 -24.85 10.32
C ASP A 142 -43.31 -25.94 11.34
N ALA A 143 -42.54 -27.04 11.43
CA ALA A 143 -42.78 -28.15 12.33
C ALA A 143 -41.52 -28.51 13.14
N THR A 144 -41.69 -28.82 14.42
CA THR A 144 -40.60 -29.36 15.26
C THR A 144 -40.59 -30.88 15.22
N VAL A 145 -39.39 -31.46 15.17
CA VAL A 145 -39.18 -32.90 15.32
C VAL A 145 -39.37 -33.27 16.80
N SER A 146 -40.00 -34.39 17.06
CA SER A 146 -40.16 -34.92 18.43
C SER A 146 -38.79 -35.11 19.08
N ALA A 147 -38.68 -34.77 20.37
CA ALA A 147 -37.45 -35.09 21.09
C ALA A 147 -37.30 -36.62 21.22
N GLY A 148 -36.15 -37.16 20.91
CA GLY A 148 -35.94 -38.59 20.91
C GLY A 148 -34.88 -39.06 19.94
N LEU A 149 -34.84 -40.35 19.70
CA LEU A 149 -33.89 -40.99 18.78
C LEU A 149 -34.47 -40.99 17.36
N HIS A 150 -33.71 -40.42 16.43
CA HIS A 150 -34.03 -40.36 15.01
C HIS A 150 -32.86 -40.81 14.16
N THR A 151 -33.13 -41.45 13.03
CA THR A 151 -32.10 -41.92 12.10
C THR A 151 -32.16 -41.11 10.81
N TYR A 152 -31.11 -40.36 10.50
CA TYR A 152 -30.95 -39.64 9.25
C TYR A 152 -30.04 -40.43 8.32
N ALA A 153 -30.48 -40.62 7.06
CA ALA A 153 -29.63 -41.16 6.00
C ALA A 153 -29.44 -40.12 4.90
N ILE A 154 -28.17 -39.77 4.61
CA ILE A 154 -27.78 -38.76 3.65
C ILE A 154 -26.89 -39.41 2.60
N SER A 155 -27.35 -39.45 1.35
CA SER A 155 -26.60 -40.01 0.23
C SER A 155 -26.23 -38.92 -0.77
N TYR A 156 -24.99 -38.92 -1.25
CA TYR A 156 -24.47 -37.94 -2.20
C TYR A 156 -23.30 -38.48 -3.02
N THR A 157 -23.02 -37.84 -4.15
CA THR A 157 -21.83 -38.07 -4.98
C THR A 157 -21.01 -36.81 -5.10
N VAL A 158 -19.70 -36.97 -5.25
CA VAL A 158 -18.73 -35.87 -5.47
C VAL A 158 -17.92 -36.20 -6.71
N ASP A 159 -18.10 -35.42 -7.77
CA ASP A 159 -17.31 -35.58 -8.98
C ASP A 159 -15.91 -35.02 -8.77
N GLY A 160 -14.89 -35.78 -9.16
CA GLY A 160 -13.51 -35.38 -8.97
C GLY A 160 -13.11 -35.23 -7.49
N GLY A 161 -13.57 -36.15 -6.63
CA GLY A 161 -13.36 -36.12 -5.18
C GLY A 161 -11.95 -36.46 -4.72
N LEU A 162 -11.03 -36.87 -5.60
CA LEU A 162 -9.62 -37.09 -5.25
C LEU A 162 -8.78 -35.81 -5.41
N VAL A 163 -7.79 -35.64 -4.54
CA VAL A 163 -6.88 -34.50 -4.53
C VAL A 163 -5.45 -34.91 -4.90
N PRO A 164 -4.56 -34.00 -5.32
CA PRO A 164 -3.14 -34.29 -5.43
C PRO A 164 -2.58 -34.73 -4.07
N PRO A 165 -1.65 -35.69 -4.03
CA PRO A 165 -1.04 -36.10 -2.77
C PRO A 165 -0.45 -34.90 -2.04
N PRO A 166 -0.82 -34.63 -0.78
CA PRO A 166 -0.28 -33.53 -0.01
C PRO A 166 1.24 -33.66 0.12
N THR A 167 1.98 -32.60 -0.23
CA THR A 167 3.45 -32.57 -0.17
C THR A 167 4.01 -32.45 1.24
N ALA A 168 3.20 -31.95 2.20
CA ALA A 168 3.58 -31.87 3.60
C ALA A 168 2.98 -33.05 4.38
N PRO A 169 3.76 -33.70 5.28
CA PRO A 169 3.21 -34.66 6.22
C PRO A 169 2.20 -33.91 7.11
N GLY A 170 0.94 -34.31 7.06
CA GLY A 170 -0.06 -33.85 8.02
C GLY A 170 0.31 -34.34 9.44
N HIS A 171 -0.25 -33.70 10.46
CA HIS A 171 -0.12 -34.20 11.84
C HIS A 171 -1.06 -35.39 12.04
N PHE A 172 -0.65 -36.54 11.55
CA PHE A 172 -1.37 -37.79 11.76
C PHE A 172 -0.64 -38.64 12.81
N THR A 173 -1.36 -39.08 13.80
CA THR A 173 -0.81 -39.94 14.87
C THR A 173 -0.75 -41.39 14.45
N ASN A 174 -1.62 -41.86 13.57
CA ASN A 174 -1.68 -43.21 13.07
C ASN A 174 -1.28 -43.30 11.59
N HIS A 175 -0.31 -44.17 11.31
CA HIS A 175 0.16 -44.46 9.97
C HIS A 175 0.08 -45.98 9.77
N ALA A 176 -0.50 -46.41 8.65
CA ALA A 176 -0.53 -47.79 8.23
C ALA A 176 -0.26 -47.90 6.72
N GLY A 177 0.25 -49.04 6.25
CA GLY A 177 0.50 -49.30 4.83
C GLY A 177 1.94 -49.08 4.40
N VAL A 178 2.27 -49.46 3.17
CA VAL A 178 3.63 -49.52 2.61
C VAL A 178 3.76 -48.44 1.53
N ASN A 179 4.83 -47.64 1.61
CA ASN A 179 5.20 -46.69 0.56
C ASN A 179 5.81 -47.38 -0.68
N SER A 180 5.08 -48.27 -1.33
CA SER A 180 5.66 -49.06 -2.44
C SER A 180 5.40 -48.49 -3.84
N THR A 181 4.50 -47.50 -3.99
CA THR A 181 4.14 -46.88 -5.26
C THR A 181 4.15 -45.37 -5.12
N THR A 182 4.60 -44.64 -6.18
CA THR A 182 4.47 -43.21 -6.21
C THR A 182 2.97 -42.86 -6.33
N PRO A 183 2.34 -42.23 -5.34
CA PRO A 183 0.94 -41.93 -5.39
C PRO A 183 0.70 -40.83 -6.45
N THR A 184 -0.38 -40.97 -7.22
CA THR A 184 -0.79 -39.96 -8.20
C THR A 184 -2.03 -39.18 -7.74
N ALA A 185 -2.82 -39.75 -6.83
CA ALA A 185 -3.96 -39.10 -6.20
C ALA A 185 -4.12 -39.53 -4.74
N SER A 186 -4.87 -38.79 -3.95
CA SER A 186 -5.18 -39.11 -2.57
C SER A 186 -6.67 -38.89 -2.27
N PHE A 187 -7.27 -39.84 -1.57
CA PHE A 187 -8.52 -39.62 -0.87
C PHE A 187 -8.20 -38.91 0.45
N TYR A 188 -8.50 -37.62 0.54
CA TYR A 188 -8.17 -36.77 1.69
C TYR A 188 -9.42 -36.05 2.18
N TYR A 189 -10.11 -36.67 3.16
CA TYR A 189 -11.44 -36.26 3.61
C TYR A 189 -11.53 -36.20 5.13
N ASN A 190 -12.35 -35.25 5.63
CA ASN A 190 -12.92 -35.34 6.96
C ASN A 190 -14.11 -36.31 6.89
N VAL A 191 -13.87 -37.60 7.05
CA VAL A 191 -14.89 -38.66 6.95
C VAL A 191 -15.94 -38.57 8.06
N VAL A 192 -15.59 -37.93 9.17
CA VAL A 192 -16.53 -37.35 10.14
C VAL A 192 -16.23 -35.86 10.18
N GLY A 193 -17.25 -35.06 9.90
CA GLY A 193 -17.07 -33.61 9.84
C GLY A 193 -17.15 -32.90 11.20
N PHE A 194 -17.11 -31.56 11.16
CA PHE A 194 -17.23 -30.68 12.33
C PHE A 194 -18.70 -30.59 12.77
N TRP A 195 -19.18 -31.56 13.54
CA TRP A 195 -20.53 -31.55 14.09
C TRP A 195 -20.60 -30.71 15.35
N THR A 196 -21.66 -29.91 15.50
CA THR A 196 -21.88 -29.13 16.74
C THR A 196 -22.37 -29.98 17.91
N MET A 197 -22.68 -31.25 17.67
CA MET A 197 -23.07 -32.25 18.64
C MET A 197 -21.90 -33.17 18.96
N ARG A 198 -21.88 -33.74 20.17
CA ARG A 198 -21.01 -34.86 20.53
C ARG A 198 -21.36 -36.09 19.69
N ILE A 199 -20.36 -36.91 19.35
CA ILE A 199 -20.55 -38.19 18.67
C ILE A 199 -20.11 -39.31 19.59
N GLY A 200 -21.02 -40.25 19.90
CA GLY A 200 -20.76 -41.39 20.78
C GLY A 200 -19.80 -42.41 20.16
N ALA A 201 -20.12 -42.87 18.95
CA ALA A 201 -19.30 -43.75 18.14
C ALA A 201 -19.31 -43.34 16.67
N ALA A 202 -18.23 -43.60 15.95
CA ALA A 202 -18.17 -43.41 14.50
C ALA A 202 -17.52 -44.65 13.83
N HIS A 203 -18.17 -45.14 12.79
CA HIS A 203 -17.79 -46.28 11.99
C HIS A 203 -17.78 -45.91 10.52
N VAL A 204 -16.62 -45.85 9.88
CA VAL A 204 -16.47 -45.46 8.49
C VAL A 204 -15.85 -46.56 7.68
N SER A 205 -16.49 -46.92 6.58
CA SER A 205 -16.03 -47.88 5.59
C SER A 205 -15.67 -47.17 4.30
N ILE A 206 -14.54 -47.48 3.70
CA ILE A 206 -14.03 -46.83 2.47
C ILE A 206 -13.65 -47.93 1.47
N ASP A 207 -14.43 -48.05 0.42
CA ASP A 207 -14.19 -48.94 -0.71
C ASP A 207 -13.37 -48.19 -1.76
N LEU A 208 -12.24 -48.75 -2.19
CA LEU A 208 -11.26 -48.15 -3.07
C LEU A 208 -11.18 -48.88 -4.41
N PRO A 209 -10.76 -48.21 -5.50
CA PRO A 209 -10.63 -48.84 -6.82
C PRO A 209 -9.45 -49.82 -6.95
N GLY A 210 -8.68 -49.95 -5.88
CA GLY A 210 -7.51 -50.84 -5.80
C GLY A 210 -6.83 -50.70 -4.46
N PRO A 211 -5.73 -51.46 -4.21
CA PRO A 211 -5.06 -51.47 -2.93
C PRO A 211 -4.54 -50.09 -2.52
N SER A 212 -4.79 -49.72 -1.27
CA SER A 212 -4.35 -48.46 -0.68
C SER A 212 -2.84 -48.42 -0.49
N GLY A 213 -2.24 -47.25 -0.73
CA GLY A 213 -0.87 -46.93 -0.34
C GLY A 213 -0.79 -46.45 1.12
N LEU A 214 -0.06 -45.34 1.35
CA LEU A 214 0.02 -44.72 2.68
C LEU A 214 -1.39 -44.37 3.17
N THR A 215 -1.73 -44.87 4.35
CA THR A 215 -3.03 -44.69 4.98
C THR A 215 -2.83 -44.06 6.36
N GLN A 216 -3.47 -42.91 6.59
CA GLN A 216 -3.31 -42.10 7.81
C GLN A 216 -4.66 -41.65 8.32
N CYS A 217 -4.85 -41.57 9.65
CA CYS A 217 -6.03 -40.93 10.23
C CYS A 217 -5.73 -40.16 11.51
N ALA A 218 -6.57 -39.19 11.81
CA ALA A 218 -6.56 -38.39 13.03
C ALA A 218 -8.01 -38.03 13.43
N ALA A 219 -8.28 -38.07 14.74
CA ALA A 219 -9.63 -37.81 15.30
C ALA A 219 -9.73 -36.44 16.00
N ASP A 220 -8.92 -35.50 15.63
CA ASP A 220 -9.03 -34.08 16.02
C ASP A 220 -8.37 -33.19 14.99
N GLU A 221 -8.54 -31.88 15.17
CA GLU A 221 -7.96 -30.89 14.26
C GLU A 221 -6.43 -30.78 14.40
N ALA A 222 -5.88 -31.03 15.56
CA ALA A 222 -4.44 -30.99 15.83
C ALA A 222 -3.71 -32.26 15.39
N GLY A 223 -4.46 -33.33 15.01
CA GLY A 223 -3.90 -34.64 14.67
C GLY A 223 -3.34 -35.43 15.87
N ALA A 224 -3.69 -35.01 17.08
CA ALA A 224 -3.13 -35.59 18.31
C ALA A 224 -3.91 -36.82 18.80
N THR A 225 -5.21 -36.91 18.51
CA THR A 225 -6.05 -38.01 18.97
C THR A 225 -6.04 -39.15 17.95
N PRO A 226 -5.63 -40.36 18.34
CA PRO A 226 -5.59 -41.49 17.42
C PRO A 226 -7.00 -41.97 17.05
N CYS A 227 -7.15 -42.49 15.83
CA CYS A 227 -8.28 -43.28 15.40
C CYS A 227 -7.82 -44.70 15.01
N ALA A 228 -8.65 -45.71 15.21
CA ALA A 228 -8.33 -47.04 14.77
C ALA A 228 -8.58 -47.16 13.25
N ILE A 229 -7.55 -47.62 12.52
CA ILE A 229 -7.62 -47.85 11.09
C ILE A 229 -7.22 -49.28 10.76
N THR A 230 -8.00 -49.99 9.94
CA THR A 230 -7.75 -51.35 9.49
C THR A 230 -7.90 -51.47 7.98
N GLY A 231 -7.38 -52.52 7.38
CA GLY A 231 -7.45 -52.76 5.94
C GLY A 231 -6.45 -51.93 5.11
N ALA A 232 -5.44 -51.30 5.73
CA ALA A 232 -4.36 -50.63 4.98
C ALA A 232 -3.62 -51.61 4.06
N GLY A 233 -3.38 -51.21 2.82
CA GLY A 233 -2.80 -52.04 1.76
C GLY A 233 -3.84 -52.88 1.00
N THR A 234 -5.12 -52.79 1.36
CA THR A 234 -6.24 -53.45 0.64
C THR A 234 -7.11 -52.42 -0.06
N ASP A 235 -8.11 -52.88 -0.78
CA ASP A 235 -9.16 -52.04 -1.43
C ASP A 235 -10.33 -51.70 -0.50
N HIS A 236 -10.28 -52.18 0.76
CA HIS A 236 -11.30 -51.89 1.77
C HIS A 236 -10.64 -51.44 3.09
N VAL A 237 -10.84 -50.17 3.41
CA VAL A 237 -10.30 -49.54 4.63
C VAL A 237 -11.42 -49.19 5.58
N THR A 238 -11.28 -49.54 6.87
CA THR A 238 -12.25 -49.11 7.89
C THR A 238 -11.57 -48.24 8.94
N VAL A 239 -12.33 -47.23 9.40
CA VAL A 239 -11.91 -46.28 10.44
C VAL A 239 -12.95 -46.25 11.54
N THR A 240 -12.50 -46.44 12.79
CA THR A 240 -13.38 -46.39 13.95
C THR A 240 -12.85 -45.49 15.03
N THR A 241 -13.75 -44.76 15.67
CA THR A 241 -13.44 -43.92 16.83
C THR A 241 -14.66 -43.78 17.72
N ALA A 242 -14.46 -43.34 18.97
CA ALA A 242 -15.54 -43.15 19.92
C ALA A 242 -15.29 -41.93 20.80
N GLY A 243 -16.40 -41.35 21.30
CA GLY A 243 -16.34 -40.27 22.27
C GLY A 243 -15.84 -38.94 21.71
N LEU A 244 -16.13 -38.64 20.43
CA LEU A 244 -15.72 -37.38 19.82
C LEU A 244 -16.44 -36.19 20.44
N PRO A 245 -15.71 -35.19 20.96
CA PRO A 245 -16.30 -33.92 21.38
C PRO A 245 -16.95 -33.15 20.21
N PRO A 246 -17.83 -32.20 20.48
CA PRO A 246 -18.33 -31.30 19.44
C PRO A 246 -17.19 -30.62 18.68
N GLN A 247 -17.39 -30.43 17.37
CA GLN A 247 -16.45 -29.78 16.46
C GLN A 247 -15.11 -30.52 16.25
N ASN A 248 -14.98 -31.78 16.66
CA ASN A 248 -13.81 -32.60 16.38
C ASN A 248 -14.03 -33.50 15.16
N PRO A 249 -13.31 -33.28 14.05
CA PRO A 249 -13.42 -34.09 12.85
C PRO A 249 -12.62 -35.39 12.95
N VAL A 250 -12.93 -36.38 12.12
CA VAL A 250 -12.04 -37.49 11.79
C VAL A 250 -11.53 -37.29 10.36
N THR A 251 -10.25 -37.02 10.22
CA THR A 251 -9.58 -36.84 8.94
C THR A 251 -8.86 -38.10 8.51
N VAL A 252 -9.08 -38.51 7.26
CA VAL A 252 -8.42 -39.67 6.66
C VAL A 252 -7.69 -39.26 5.40
N ARG A 253 -6.46 -39.75 5.23
CA ARG A 253 -5.69 -39.68 4.00
C ARG A 253 -5.35 -41.09 3.55
N ILE A 254 -5.69 -41.42 2.30
CA ILE A 254 -5.34 -42.66 1.63
C ILE A 254 -4.73 -42.34 0.28
N ASP A 255 -3.46 -42.67 0.09
CA ASP A 255 -2.78 -42.45 -1.19
C ASP A 255 -3.10 -43.59 -2.16
N LEU A 256 -3.38 -43.27 -3.40
CA LEU A 256 -3.87 -44.18 -4.45
C LEU A 256 -3.02 -44.04 -5.73
N PRO A 257 -2.73 -45.15 -6.41
CA PRO A 257 -2.04 -45.14 -7.71
C PRO A 257 -3.02 -44.98 -8.88
N VAL A 258 -3.98 -44.07 -8.75
CA VAL A 258 -4.97 -43.77 -9.78
C VAL A 258 -4.75 -42.37 -10.33
N PRO A 259 -5.11 -42.09 -11.61
CA PRO A 259 -4.95 -40.75 -12.18
C PRO A 259 -5.80 -39.73 -11.43
N LEU A 260 -5.26 -38.52 -11.31
CA LEU A 260 -6.00 -37.42 -10.72
C LEU A 260 -7.21 -37.07 -11.64
N PRO A 261 -8.45 -37.04 -11.12
CA PRO A 261 -9.62 -36.74 -11.92
C PRO A 261 -9.66 -35.27 -12.35
N HIS A 262 -10.44 -34.97 -13.40
CA HIS A 262 -10.79 -33.60 -13.74
C HIS A 262 -11.70 -33.03 -12.63
N ARG A 263 -11.30 -31.91 -12.06
CA ARG A 263 -12.03 -31.26 -10.97
C ARG A 263 -12.71 -29.99 -11.45
N ALA A 264 -13.90 -29.72 -10.95
CA ALA A 264 -14.56 -28.45 -11.19
C ALA A 264 -13.74 -27.30 -10.63
N THR A 265 -13.69 -26.19 -11.34
CA THR A 265 -12.98 -24.99 -10.90
C THR A 265 -13.94 -23.92 -10.42
N LEU A 266 -13.46 -23.07 -9.53
CA LEU A 266 -14.22 -21.92 -9.05
C LEU A 266 -14.50 -20.96 -10.21
N PRO A 267 -15.78 -20.63 -10.51
CA PRO A 267 -16.10 -19.62 -11.51
C PRO A 267 -15.39 -18.30 -11.20
N TRP A 268 -14.86 -17.62 -12.22
CA TRP A 268 -14.13 -16.37 -12.06
C TRP A 268 -14.93 -15.28 -11.32
N THR A 269 -16.24 -15.23 -11.54
CA THR A 269 -17.17 -14.30 -10.87
C THR A 269 -17.20 -14.47 -9.35
N VAL A 270 -17.06 -15.70 -8.85
CA VAL A 270 -17.00 -16.00 -7.41
C VAL A 270 -15.59 -15.77 -6.86
N ARG A 271 -14.57 -16.05 -7.67
CA ARG A 271 -13.16 -15.79 -7.31
C ARG A 271 -12.91 -14.32 -7.04
N PHE A 272 -13.58 -13.43 -7.77
CA PHE A 272 -13.39 -11.99 -7.69
C PHE A 272 -14.50 -11.25 -6.93
N ASP A 273 -15.42 -11.96 -6.25
CA ASP A 273 -16.56 -11.33 -5.59
C ASP A 273 -16.18 -10.36 -4.46
N LYS A 274 -15.10 -10.63 -3.74
CA LYS A 274 -14.55 -9.70 -2.74
C LYS A 274 -13.95 -8.44 -3.37
N THR A 275 -13.59 -8.50 -4.63
CA THR A 275 -13.03 -7.37 -5.37
C THR A 275 -14.11 -6.59 -6.09
N PHE A 276 -14.90 -7.26 -6.95
CA PHE A 276 -15.85 -6.64 -7.87
C PHE A 276 -17.32 -6.84 -7.49
N SER A 277 -17.63 -7.39 -6.33
CA SER A 277 -18.97 -7.85 -5.94
C SER A 277 -19.55 -8.95 -6.84
N ARG A 278 -20.75 -9.40 -6.50
CA ARG A 278 -21.51 -10.37 -7.33
C ARG A 278 -22.45 -9.72 -8.33
N SER A 279 -22.63 -8.40 -8.24
CA SER A 279 -23.53 -7.61 -9.07
C SER A 279 -22.76 -6.84 -10.12
N LEU A 280 -23.10 -7.04 -11.39
CA LEU A 280 -22.53 -6.24 -12.48
C LEU A 280 -22.89 -4.75 -12.32
N ASP A 281 -24.11 -4.46 -11.82
CA ASP A 281 -24.58 -3.09 -11.62
C ASP A 281 -23.70 -2.31 -10.64
N SER A 282 -23.29 -2.95 -9.54
CA SER A 282 -22.38 -2.31 -8.57
C SER A 282 -21.00 -2.06 -9.17
N ALA A 283 -20.48 -2.96 -10.00
CA ALA A 283 -19.20 -2.77 -10.67
C ALA A 283 -19.27 -1.61 -11.69
N VAL A 284 -20.35 -1.54 -12.48
CA VAL A 284 -20.60 -0.43 -13.41
C VAL A 284 -20.75 0.89 -12.66
N LEU A 285 -21.51 0.91 -11.57
CA LEU A 285 -21.66 2.11 -10.72
C LEU A 285 -20.30 2.63 -10.23
N VAL A 286 -19.46 1.74 -9.68
CA VAL A 286 -18.12 2.13 -9.20
C VAL A 286 -17.25 2.60 -10.35
N ALA A 287 -17.32 2.00 -11.53
CA ALA A 287 -16.57 2.45 -12.70
C ALA A 287 -16.99 3.87 -13.13
N VAL A 288 -18.31 4.14 -13.19
CA VAL A 288 -18.84 5.48 -13.51
C VAL A 288 -18.43 6.50 -12.46
N LEU A 289 -18.57 6.18 -11.17
CA LEU A 289 -18.14 7.06 -10.08
C LEU A 289 -16.65 7.35 -10.15
N SER A 290 -15.82 6.35 -10.48
CA SER A 290 -14.38 6.52 -10.63
C SER A 290 -14.03 7.47 -11.79
N LEU A 291 -14.72 7.34 -12.93
CA LEU A 291 -14.54 8.23 -14.06
C LEU A 291 -14.92 9.68 -13.72
N LEU A 292 -16.08 9.87 -13.08
CA LEU A 292 -16.55 11.19 -12.64
C LEU A 292 -15.60 11.79 -11.60
N ALA A 293 -15.12 11.00 -10.66
CA ALA A 293 -14.16 11.43 -9.65
C ALA A 293 -12.82 11.85 -10.28
N ALA A 294 -12.29 11.08 -11.23
CA ALA A 294 -11.08 11.42 -11.97
C ALA A 294 -11.24 12.73 -12.75
N LEU A 295 -12.37 12.87 -13.44
CA LEU A 295 -12.70 14.10 -14.20
C LEU A 295 -12.85 15.31 -13.25
N GLY A 296 -13.54 15.13 -12.13
CA GLY A 296 -13.70 16.17 -11.11
C GLY A 296 -12.36 16.65 -10.55
N GLY A 297 -11.49 15.71 -10.16
CA GLY A 297 -10.12 16.00 -9.72
C GLY A 297 -9.29 16.73 -10.79
N TYR A 298 -9.37 16.26 -12.04
CA TYR A 298 -8.68 16.86 -13.18
C TYR A 298 -9.16 18.30 -13.48
N LEU A 299 -10.47 18.51 -13.51
CA LEU A 299 -11.05 19.85 -13.77
C LEU A 299 -10.70 20.82 -12.66
N TRP A 300 -10.73 20.36 -11.39
CA TRP A 300 -10.31 21.20 -10.27
C TRP A 300 -8.84 21.57 -10.37
N ASN A 301 -7.97 20.59 -10.62
CA ASN A 301 -6.55 20.83 -10.86
C ASN A 301 -6.30 21.79 -12.03
N ARG A 302 -7.06 21.66 -13.14
CA ARG A 302 -6.94 22.55 -14.29
C ARG A 302 -7.33 23.98 -13.93
N ARG A 303 -8.41 24.18 -13.15
CA ARG A 303 -8.87 25.51 -12.69
C ARG A 303 -7.93 26.17 -11.69
N SER A 304 -7.18 25.37 -10.93
CA SER A 304 -6.20 25.86 -9.95
C SER A 304 -4.89 26.34 -10.58
N ARG A 305 -4.69 26.12 -11.88
CA ARG A 305 -3.48 26.59 -12.58
C ARG A 305 -3.67 28.00 -13.07
N GLU A 306 -2.73 28.89 -12.73
CA GLU A 306 -2.66 30.21 -13.32
C GLU A 306 -2.08 30.18 -14.74
N ALA A 307 -2.67 30.93 -15.65
CA ALA A 307 -2.09 31.13 -16.98
C ALA A 307 -0.80 31.95 -16.87
N SER A 308 0.28 31.47 -17.51
CA SER A 308 1.54 32.20 -17.56
C SER A 308 1.36 33.58 -18.20
N PRO A 309 1.86 34.66 -17.58
CA PRO A 309 1.89 35.96 -18.23
C PRO A 309 2.91 35.98 -19.37
N GLY A 310 2.82 36.90 -20.27
CA GLY A 310 3.90 37.20 -21.21
C GLY A 310 5.20 37.46 -20.44
N THR A 311 6.31 36.88 -20.89
CA THR A 311 7.63 36.99 -20.24
C THR A 311 8.63 37.68 -21.18
N PRO A 312 8.59 39.01 -21.33
CA PRO A 312 9.61 39.75 -22.07
C PRO A 312 10.97 39.55 -21.39
N VAL A 313 12.03 39.45 -22.17
CA VAL A 313 13.39 39.35 -21.60
C VAL A 313 13.71 40.64 -20.85
N LEU A 314 14.13 40.52 -19.59
CA LEU A 314 14.60 41.63 -18.78
C LEU A 314 16.06 41.40 -18.39
N TYR A 315 16.86 42.43 -18.50
CA TYR A 315 18.31 42.39 -18.29
C TYR A 315 18.72 42.67 -16.85
N ALA A 316 17.77 43.05 -15.99
CA ALA A 316 18.00 43.30 -14.57
C ALA A 316 16.92 42.61 -13.71
N PRO A 317 17.23 42.26 -12.46
CA PRO A 317 16.22 41.76 -11.52
C PRO A 317 15.19 42.87 -11.23
N PRO A 318 13.97 42.53 -10.81
CA PRO A 318 13.02 43.54 -10.34
C PRO A 318 13.58 44.31 -9.14
N ASP A 319 13.42 45.66 -9.17
CA ASP A 319 13.93 46.56 -8.16
C ASP A 319 13.43 46.18 -6.74
N GLY A 320 14.34 46.26 -5.75
CA GLY A 320 14.02 46.01 -4.33
C GLY A 320 13.76 44.56 -3.95
N LEU A 321 13.91 43.60 -4.88
CA LEU A 321 13.72 42.19 -4.60
C LEU A 321 15.05 41.45 -4.48
N GLY A 322 15.23 40.72 -3.39
CA GLY A 322 16.32 39.75 -3.26
C GLY A 322 16.10 38.49 -4.12
N PRO A 323 17.14 37.63 -4.22
CA PRO A 323 17.10 36.44 -5.07
C PRO A 323 15.93 35.51 -4.79
N VAL A 324 15.67 35.21 -3.51
CA VAL A 324 14.61 34.28 -3.09
C VAL A 324 13.22 34.85 -3.35
N GLN A 325 13.01 36.14 -3.11
CA GLN A 325 11.75 36.82 -3.40
C GLN A 325 11.46 36.81 -4.91
N THR A 326 12.48 37.07 -5.74
CA THR A 326 12.37 37.04 -7.20
C THR A 326 12.03 35.61 -7.68
N ALA A 327 12.67 34.59 -7.12
CA ALA A 327 12.37 33.20 -7.45
C ALA A 327 10.97 32.78 -6.97
N TYR A 328 10.57 33.20 -5.77
CA TYR A 328 9.27 32.86 -5.18
C TYR A 328 8.09 33.40 -6.00
N ILE A 329 8.17 34.63 -6.47
CA ILE A 329 7.11 35.22 -7.31
C ILE A 329 6.92 34.41 -8.62
N VAL A 330 7.97 33.79 -9.14
CA VAL A 330 7.87 32.96 -10.36
C VAL A 330 7.37 31.56 -10.06
N THR A 331 7.83 30.94 -8.97
CA THR A 331 7.63 29.52 -8.69
C THR A 331 6.54 29.24 -7.66
N GLU A 332 6.10 30.23 -6.89
CA GLU A 332 5.21 30.14 -5.71
C GLU A 332 5.77 29.21 -4.60
N ASP A 333 7.03 28.85 -4.72
CA ASP A 333 7.68 27.96 -3.80
C ASP A 333 9.09 28.44 -3.49
N VAL A 334 9.52 28.25 -2.25
CA VAL A 334 10.89 28.54 -1.82
C VAL A 334 11.71 27.28 -2.10
N GLY A 335 12.55 27.35 -3.13
CA GLY A 335 13.34 26.22 -3.61
C GLY A 335 14.39 25.72 -2.60
N ASP A 336 14.91 24.52 -2.84
CA ASP A 336 15.91 23.86 -1.96
C ASP A 336 17.21 24.68 -1.82
N HIS A 337 17.58 25.47 -2.81
CA HIS A 337 18.78 26.33 -2.81
C HIS A 337 18.55 27.73 -2.24
N ALA A 338 17.36 28.02 -1.71
CA ALA A 338 17.01 29.38 -1.26
C ALA A 338 17.92 29.90 -0.14
N LEU A 339 18.22 29.07 0.86
CA LEU A 339 19.11 29.45 1.94
C LEU A 339 20.54 29.74 1.43
N VAL A 340 21.06 28.89 0.55
CA VAL A 340 22.37 29.07 -0.08
C VAL A 340 22.39 30.34 -0.92
N ALA A 341 21.37 30.57 -1.75
CA ALA A 341 21.22 31.77 -2.55
C ALA A 341 21.22 33.04 -1.68
N THR A 342 20.52 33.01 -0.53
CA THR A 342 20.50 34.13 0.41
C THR A 342 21.89 34.40 1.03
N LEU A 343 22.60 33.35 1.45
CA LEU A 343 23.94 33.46 2.01
C LEU A 343 24.96 34.01 0.98
N LEU A 344 24.87 33.57 -0.28
CA LEU A 344 25.66 34.09 -1.38
C LEU A 344 25.31 35.55 -1.68
N HIS A 345 24.03 35.92 -1.61
CA HIS A 345 23.61 37.30 -1.77
C HIS A 345 24.10 38.22 -0.67
N MET A 346 24.10 37.76 0.59
CA MET A 346 24.71 38.49 1.69
C MET A 346 26.21 38.73 1.45
N ALA A 347 26.91 37.74 0.88
CA ALA A 347 28.33 37.86 0.59
C ALA A 347 28.58 38.81 -0.60
N GLU A 348 27.77 38.73 -1.65
CA GLU A 348 27.80 39.64 -2.82
C GLU A 348 27.55 41.10 -2.38
N ARG A 349 26.60 41.32 -1.47
CA ARG A 349 26.27 42.64 -0.90
C ARG A 349 27.28 43.09 0.17
N ARG A 350 28.31 42.28 0.46
CA ARG A 350 29.30 42.54 1.51
C ARG A 350 28.70 42.72 2.90
N LEU A 351 27.53 42.15 3.14
CA LEU A 351 26.92 42.09 4.48
C LEU A 351 27.69 41.10 5.36
N VAL A 352 28.15 40.02 4.76
CA VAL A 352 28.95 38.98 5.41
C VAL A 352 30.15 38.60 4.55
N ARG A 353 31.16 37.98 5.19
CA ARG A 353 32.25 37.29 4.51
C ARG A 353 32.11 35.80 4.68
N LEU A 354 32.28 35.08 3.59
CA LEU A 354 32.36 33.63 3.59
C LEU A 354 33.82 33.23 3.78
N ASP A 355 34.14 32.46 4.79
CA ASP A 355 35.46 31.95 5.05
C ASP A 355 35.50 30.42 4.95
N ARG A 356 36.57 29.87 4.34
CA ARG A 356 36.77 28.43 4.23
C ARG A 356 38.10 28.06 4.88
N ALA A 357 38.04 27.35 6.01
CA ALA A 357 39.22 26.86 6.70
C ALA A 357 39.92 25.72 5.95
N ARG A 358 41.21 25.47 6.21
CA ARG A 358 41.99 24.35 5.63
C ARG A 358 41.34 22.99 5.89
N SER A 359 40.57 22.85 6.97
CA SER A 359 39.76 21.66 7.33
C SER A 359 38.48 21.51 6.52
N LYS A 360 38.29 22.24 5.41
CA LYS A 360 37.06 22.29 4.58
C LYS A 360 35.81 22.76 5.33
N ARG A 361 35.97 23.34 6.54
CA ARG A 361 34.87 23.92 7.30
C ARG A 361 34.57 25.34 6.81
N TRP A 362 33.27 25.64 6.68
CA TRP A 362 32.79 26.93 6.26
C TRP A 362 32.37 27.77 7.46
N SER A 363 32.51 29.08 7.36
CA SER A 363 31.97 30.03 8.32
C SER A 363 31.51 31.30 7.62
N VAL A 364 30.53 31.95 8.22
CA VAL A 364 29.93 33.21 7.79
C VAL A 364 30.26 34.24 8.86
N THR A 365 30.99 35.29 8.50
CA THR A 365 31.42 36.36 9.43
C THR A 365 30.71 37.65 9.03
N ALA A 366 30.03 38.31 9.96
CA ALA A 366 29.36 39.58 9.74
C ALA A 366 30.37 40.71 9.51
N LEU A 367 30.11 41.52 8.48
CA LEU A 367 30.92 42.70 8.14
C LEU A 367 30.15 44.00 8.27
N ALA A 368 28.84 43.97 7.93
CA ALA A 368 28.02 45.16 7.73
C ALA A 368 27.64 45.85 9.04
N THR A 369 27.42 47.16 8.95
CA THR A 369 26.87 47.98 10.04
C THR A 369 25.33 47.78 10.12
N PRO A 370 24.68 48.15 11.23
CA PRO A 370 23.21 48.06 11.35
C PRO A 370 22.46 48.83 10.25
N GLU A 371 23.00 49.95 9.77
CA GLU A 371 22.40 50.75 8.71
C GLU A 371 22.41 49.99 7.36
N GLN A 372 23.50 49.29 7.06
CA GLN A 372 23.62 48.47 5.86
C GLN A 372 22.66 47.27 5.91
N TRP A 373 22.47 46.66 7.08
CA TRP A 373 21.48 45.63 7.30
C TRP A 373 20.06 46.18 7.16
N ALA A 374 19.78 47.41 7.62
CA ALA A 374 18.49 48.07 7.46
C ALA A 374 18.12 48.32 5.98
N ALA A 375 19.10 48.52 5.11
CA ALA A 375 18.92 48.66 3.68
C ALA A 375 18.73 47.33 2.91
N ALA A 376 19.03 46.19 3.54
CA ALA A 376 18.85 44.88 2.93
C ALA A 376 17.34 44.52 2.83
N ASP A 377 17.00 43.67 1.86
CA ASP A 377 15.65 43.18 1.74
C ASP A 377 15.20 42.38 2.98
N PRO A 378 13.87 42.37 3.28
CA PRO A 378 13.37 41.81 4.54
C PRO A 378 13.58 40.30 4.69
N VAL A 379 13.76 39.55 3.59
CA VAL A 379 14.00 38.09 3.63
C VAL A 379 15.48 37.83 3.93
N THR A 380 16.39 38.57 3.31
CA THR A 380 17.81 38.49 3.58
C THR A 380 18.12 38.85 5.02
N ARG A 381 17.50 39.93 5.56
CA ARG A 381 17.64 40.34 6.95
C ARG A 381 17.18 39.26 7.93
N GLU A 382 16.02 38.64 7.71
CA GLU A 382 15.49 37.57 8.56
C GLU A 382 16.45 36.38 8.68
N VAL A 383 17.16 36.03 7.60
CA VAL A 383 18.18 34.98 7.64
C VAL A 383 19.42 35.42 8.42
N GLY A 384 19.82 36.68 8.26
CA GLY A 384 20.92 37.27 9.05
C GLY A 384 20.64 37.19 10.55
N ASP A 385 19.46 37.59 10.97
CA ASP A 385 18.99 37.51 12.36
C ASP A 385 18.89 36.07 12.85
N ALA A 386 18.36 35.15 12.03
CA ALA A 386 18.22 33.73 12.39
C ALA A 386 19.59 33.03 12.63
N LEU A 387 20.65 33.50 11.97
CA LEU A 387 21.99 32.96 12.10
C LEU A 387 22.87 33.77 13.08
N ASP A 388 22.34 34.84 13.69
CA ASP A 388 23.03 35.75 14.59
C ASP A 388 24.26 36.40 13.92
N VAL A 389 24.14 36.83 12.64
CA VAL A 389 25.23 37.44 11.86
C VAL A 389 24.92 38.89 11.46
N THR A 390 24.03 39.58 12.18
CA THR A 390 23.67 40.97 11.92
C THR A 390 24.51 41.98 12.70
N THR A 391 25.34 41.51 13.67
CA THR A 391 26.27 42.34 14.43
C THR A 391 27.67 42.18 13.87
N ALA A 392 28.36 43.27 13.55
CA ALA A 392 29.70 43.23 12.98
C ALA A 392 30.68 42.40 13.85
N GLY A 393 31.43 41.51 13.19
CA GLY A 393 32.35 40.57 13.85
C GLY A 393 31.68 39.25 14.34
N ALA A 394 30.36 39.16 14.36
CA ALA A 394 29.66 37.92 14.72
C ALA A 394 29.98 36.81 13.69
N LYS A 395 30.15 35.58 14.19
CA LYS A 395 30.57 34.44 13.35
C LYS A 395 29.69 33.24 13.54
N PHE A 396 29.16 32.74 12.45
CA PHE A 396 28.43 31.45 12.38
C PHE A 396 29.29 30.40 11.65
N SER A 397 29.52 29.24 12.27
CA SER A 397 30.35 28.16 11.71
C SER A 397 29.50 26.96 11.28
N LEU A 398 29.69 26.54 10.03
CA LEU A 398 29.06 25.33 9.48
C LEU A 398 29.93 24.11 9.83
N THR A 399 29.70 23.56 11.02
CA THR A 399 30.54 22.49 11.58
C THR A 399 29.98 21.09 11.38
N GLY A 400 28.82 20.94 10.76
CA GLY A 400 28.13 19.66 10.71
C GLY A 400 27.57 19.19 12.07
N SER A 401 27.63 20.07 13.10
CA SER A 401 27.10 19.78 14.43
C SER A 401 25.58 19.91 14.48
N GLN A 402 24.96 19.23 15.43
CA GLN A 402 23.52 19.30 15.68
C GLN A 402 23.04 20.74 15.94
N THR A 403 23.83 21.53 16.66
CA THR A 403 23.53 22.95 16.97
C THR A 403 23.54 23.81 15.71
N ALA A 404 24.54 23.67 14.85
CA ALA A 404 24.60 24.38 13.58
C ALA A 404 23.48 23.96 12.64
N GLY A 405 23.18 22.67 12.58
CA GLY A 405 22.07 22.13 11.79
C GLY A 405 20.71 22.64 12.27
N SER A 406 20.47 22.73 13.58
CA SER A 406 19.25 23.31 14.15
C SER A 406 19.08 24.79 13.77
N LYS A 407 20.14 25.59 13.88
CA LYS A 407 20.10 27.00 13.46
C LYS A 407 19.81 27.17 11.97
N LEU A 408 20.46 26.39 11.11
CA LEU A 408 20.21 26.41 9.66
C LEU A 408 18.78 25.96 9.31
N SER A 409 18.26 24.93 9.98
CA SER A 409 16.87 24.51 9.80
C SER A 409 15.88 25.60 10.19
N LYS A 410 16.09 26.23 11.35
CA LYS A 410 15.28 27.38 11.80
C LYS A 410 15.39 28.57 10.84
N ALA A 411 16.60 28.89 10.35
CA ALA A 411 16.80 29.94 9.36
C ALA A 411 16.03 29.64 8.05
N THR A 412 16.03 28.38 7.61
CA THR A 412 15.22 27.95 6.45
C THR A 412 13.73 28.14 6.70
N ASP A 413 13.21 27.72 7.85
CA ASP A 413 11.79 27.86 8.19
C ASP A 413 11.37 29.34 8.30
N ARG A 414 12.21 30.19 8.91
CA ARG A 414 12.00 31.65 8.98
C ARG A 414 12.04 32.30 7.60
N LEU A 415 13.01 31.92 6.75
CA LEU A 415 13.12 32.38 5.37
C LEU A 415 11.83 32.06 4.59
N VAL A 416 11.33 30.82 4.66
CA VAL A 416 10.09 30.41 4.00
C VAL A 416 8.89 31.21 4.51
N SER A 417 8.79 31.34 5.82
CA SER A 417 7.68 32.07 6.46
C SER A 417 7.72 33.56 6.09
N ARG A 418 8.89 34.17 6.16
CA ARG A 418 9.10 35.59 5.86
C ARG A 418 8.83 35.91 4.39
N CYS A 419 9.29 35.05 3.48
CA CYS A 419 9.05 35.21 2.05
C CYS A 419 7.54 35.17 1.72
N ARG A 420 6.82 34.24 2.33
CA ARG A 420 5.36 34.12 2.16
C ARG A 420 4.60 35.32 2.78
N SER A 421 5.01 35.75 3.98
CA SER A 421 4.37 36.91 4.62
C SER A 421 4.64 38.18 3.86
N TRP A 422 5.87 38.40 3.41
CA TRP A 422 6.24 39.53 2.54
C TRP A 422 5.36 39.62 1.30
N ALA A 423 5.21 38.52 0.54
CA ALA A 423 4.42 38.51 -0.68
C ALA A 423 2.93 38.86 -0.45
N ARG A 424 2.38 38.52 0.74
CA ARG A 424 1.02 38.88 1.14
C ARG A 424 0.94 40.34 1.60
N THR A 425 1.87 40.79 2.40
CA THR A 425 1.90 42.18 2.90
C THR A 425 2.07 43.18 1.78
N GLU A 426 2.88 42.86 0.77
CA GLU A 426 3.04 43.69 -0.46
C GLU A 426 1.83 43.55 -1.42
N GLY A 427 0.81 42.79 -1.05
CA GLY A 427 -0.35 42.58 -1.89
C GLY A 427 -0.06 41.89 -3.23
N LEU A 428 1.03 41.14 -3.32
CA LEU A 428 1.41 40.40 -4.53
C LEU A 428 0.72 39.04 -4.64
N MET A 429 0.35 38.43 -3.49
CA MET A 429 -0.32 37.15 -3.43
C MET A 429 -1.50 37.15 -2.47
N VAL A 430 -2.53 36.35 -2.78
CA VAL A 430 -3.72 36.12 -1.96
C VAL A 430 -3.91 34.62 -1.73
N THR A 431 -4.47 34.25 -0.58
CA THR A 431 -4.84 32.87 -0.29
C THR A 431 -6.18 32.54 -0.93
N VAL A 432 -6.30 31.37 -1.55
CA VAL A 432 -7.53 30.88 -2.18
C VAL A 432 -8.00 29.63 -1.44
N GLY A 433 -9.06 29.80 -0.60
CA GLY A 433 -9.58 28.72 0.24
C GLY A 433 -10.05 27.50 -0.54
N ALA A 434 -10.64 27.71 -1.73
CA ALA A 434 -11.09 26.60 -2.58
C ALA A 434 -9.95 25.69 -3.06
N GLU A 435 -8.77 26.21 -3.30
CA GLU A 435 -7.60 25.41 -3.68
C GLU A 435 -7.05 24.64 -2.50
N TRP A 436 -7.08 25.23 -1.32
CA TRP A 436 -6.66 24.57 -0.09
C TRP A 436 -7.62 23.43 0.28
N ALA A 437 -8.95 23.66 0.11
CA ALA A 437 -9.96 22.61 0.28
C ALA A 437 -9.73 21.45 -0.72
N GLY A 438 -9.41 21.75 -1.98
CA GLY A 438 -9.08 20.74 -2.98
C GLY A 438 -7.86 19.91 -2.60
N ARG A 439 -6.83 20.53 -2.04
CA ARG A 439 -5.64 19.84 -1.54
C ARG A 439 -5.95 18.89 -0.40
N LEU A 440 -6.75 19.34 0.59
CA LEU A 440 -7.19 18.49 1.71
C LEU A 440 -8.03 17.32 1.21
N LEU A 441 -8.93 17.57 0.25
CA LEU A 441 -9.77 16.52 -0.32
C LEU A 441 -8.94 15.45 -1.04
N VAL A 442 -7.90 15.83 -1.79
CA VAL A 442 -6.98 14.85 -2.40
C VAL A 442 -6.29 14.00 -1.35
N ILE A 443 -5.82 14.61 -0.25
CA ILE A 443 -5.19 13.87 0.86
C ILE A 443 -6.20 12.92 1.52
N ALA A 444 -7.41 13.39 1.79
CA ALA A 444 -8.48 12.56 2.37
C ALA A 444 -8.84 11.38 1.44
N CYS A 445 -8.95 11.62 0.13
CA CYS A 445 -9.20 10.58 -0.85
C CYS A 445 -8.05 9.56 -0.92
N LEU A 446 -6.80 9.97 -0.80
CA LEU A 446 -5.67 9.03 -0.73
C LEU A 446 -5.77 8.11 0.50
N VAL A 447 -6.12 8.68 1.66
CA VAL A 447 -6.32 7.90 2.89
C VAL A 447 -7.49 6.93 2.74
N LEU A 448 -8.64 7.41 2.22
CA LEU A 448 -9.82 6.56 1.99
C LEU A 448 -9.57 5.45 0.97
N ALA A 449 -8.78 5.71 -0.07
CA ALA A 449 -8.37 4.68 -1.02
C ALA A 449 -7.53 3.57 -0.33
N ILE A 450 -6.55 3.96 0.48
CA ILE A 450 -5.71 3.01 1.24
C ILE A 450 -6.58 2.18 2.19
N VAL A 451 -7.47 2.82 2.95
CA VAL A 451 -8.39 2.15 3.88
C VAL A 451 -9.31 1.19 3.14
N GLY A 452 -9.85 1.61 1.98
CA GLY A 452 -10.70 0.77 1.15
C GLY A 452 -9.98 -0.47 0.60
N PHE A 453 -8.77 -0.30 0.07
CA PHE A 453 -7.95 -1.42 -0.42
C PHE A 453 -7.44 -2.32 0.69
N ALA A 454 -7.31 -1.83 1.93
CA ALA A 454 -7.00 -2.65 3.10
C ALA A 454 -8.15 -3.52 3.59
N GLY A 455 -9.30 -3.48 2.93
CA GLY A 455 -10.45 -4.35 3.23
C GLY A 455 -11.45 -3.78 4.25
N ALA A 456 -11.39 -2.48 4.55
CA ALA A 456 -12.38 -1.82 5.42
C ALA A 456 -13.75 -1.65 4.75
N PHE A 457 -13.83 -1.74 3.42
CA PHE A 457 -15.09 -1.77 2.67
C PHE A 457 -15.48 -3.21 2.34
N THR A 458 -16.77 -3.46 2.16
CA THR A 458 -17.31 -4.79 1.80
C THR A 458 -16.62 -5.37 0.56
N TRP A 459 -16.32 -4.51 -0.43
CA TRP A 459 -15.58 -4.85 -1.64
C TRP A 459 -14.45 -3.83 -1.87
N THR A 460 -13.27 -4.29 -2.22
CA THR A 460 -12.09 -3.42 -2.39
C THR A 460 -12.22 -2.44 -3.55
N MET A 461 -13.06 -2.74 -4.56
CA MET A 461 -13.35 -1.82 -5.66
C MET A 461 -13.86 -0.44 -5.20
N TRP A 462 -14.47 -0.33 -4.02
CA TRP A 462 -14.92 0.96 -3.48
C TRP A 462 -13.77 1.92 -3.14
N GLY A 463 -12.53 1.44 -3.10
CA GLY A 463 -11.35 2.29 -3.04
C GLY A 463 -11.06 3.05 -4.34
N LEU A 464 -11.56 2.55 -5.50
CA LEU A 464 -11.24 3.11 -6.83
C LEU A 464 -11.71 4.54 -7.05
N PRO A 465 -12.95 4.98 -6.70
CA PRO A 465 -13.37 6.36 -6.89
C PRO A 465 -12.48 7.36 -6.14
N PHE A 466 -12.05 7.02 -4.93
CA PHE A 466 -11.14 7.86 -4.14
C PHE A 466 -9.75 7.92 -4.76
N ALA A 467 -9.20 6.79 -5.18
CA ALA A 467 -7.93 6.74 -5.89
C ALA A 467 -7.98 7.52 -7.21
N ALA A 468 -9.07 7.40 -7.96
CA ALA A 468 -9.28 8.10 -9.23
C ALA A 468 -9.33 9.63 -9.04
N PHE A 469 -10.04 10.13 -8.01
CA PHE A 469 -10.04 11.55 -7.68
C PHE A 469 -8.63 12.04 -7.31
N ALA A 470 -7.91 11.27 -6.48
CA ALA A 470 -6.56 11.64 -6.07
C ALA A 470 -5.59 11.68 -7.26
N ILE A 471 -5.68 10.73 -8.20
CA ILE A 471 -4.87 10.70 -9.43
C ILE A 471 -5.20 11.90 -10.32
N GLY A 472 -6.48 12.18 -10.56
CA GLY A 472 -6.93 13.34 -11.36
C GLY A 472 -6.51 14.67 -10.72
N GLY A 473 -6.64 14.78 -9.40
CA GLY A 473 -6.33 15.97 -8.60
C GLY A 473 -4.88 16.08 -8.14
N ILE A 474 -3.97 15.21 -8.55
CA ILE A 474 -2.60 15.14 -8.02
C ILE A 474 -1.82 16.45 -8.11
N GLY A 475 -2.12 17.26 -9.12
CA GLY A 475 -1.52 18.58 -9.29
C GLY A 475 -1.89 19.57 -8.18
N LEU A 476 -2.98 19.33 -7.43
CA LEU A 476 -3.37 20.14 -6.27
C LEU A 476 -2.41 19.99 -5.09
N LEU A 477 -1.58 18.94 -5.07
CA LEU A 477 -0.53 18.73 -4.07
C LEU A 477 0.76 19.51 -4.40
N ALA A 478 0.86 20.10 -5.60
CA ALA A 478 2.04 20.86 -6.00
C ALA A 478 2.29 22.05 -5.07
N GLY A 479 3.57 22.44 -4.94
CA GLY A 479 3.94 23.67 -4.23
C GLY A 479 3.25 24.89 -4.87
N GLY A 480 2.80 25.84 -4.04
CA GLY A 480 2.12 27.04 -4.49
C GLY A 480 0.59 26.93 -4.57
N VAL A 481 0.00 25.77 -4.71
CA VAL A 481 -1.45 25.59 -4.67
C VAL A 481 -2.02 26.05 -3.31
N GLY A 482 -3.07 26.86 -3.36
CA GLY A 482 -3.67 27.53 -2.20
C GLY A 482 -3.34 29.03 -2.13
N THR A 483 -2.47 29.52 -3.03
CA THR A 483 -2.17 30.95 -3.20
C THR A 483 -2.25 31.33 -4.67
N ARG A 484 -2.71 32.58 -4.95
CA ARG A 484 -2.75 33.12 -6.30
C ARG A 484 -2.12 34.50 -6.33
N ARG A 485 -1.54 34.85 -7.47
CA ARG A 485 -1.01 36.17 -7.71
C ARG A 485 -2.14 37.17 -7.96
N THR A 486 -2.05 38.35 -7.34
CA THR A 486 -2.89 39.50 -7.63
C THR A 486 -2.51 40.09 -9.00
N PRO A 487 -3.25 41.08 -9.54
CA PRO A 487 -2.83 41.78 -10.75
C PRO A 487 -1.43 42.41 -10.64
N SER A 488 -1.06 42.97 -9.47
CA SER A 488 0.29 43.49 -9.21
C SER A 488 1.31 42.36 -9.13
N GLY A 489 0.98 41.23 -8.45
CA GLY A 489 1.80 40.04 -8.42
C GLY A 489 2.05 39.42 -9.79
N ARG A 490 1.04 39.45 -10.70
CA ARG A 490 1.20 38.96 -12.07
C ARG A 490 2.13 39.87 -12.91
N ARG A 491 2.09 41.20 -12.73
CA ARG A 491 3.07 42.10 -13.35
C ARG A 491 4.48 41.82 -12.85
N MET A 492 4.63 41.64 -11.54
CA MET A 492 5.91 41.30 -10.94
C MET A 492 6.41 39.92 -11.43
N TRP A 493 5.52 38.94 -11.55
CA TRP A 493 5.84 37.64 -12.13
C TRP A 493 6.35 37.73 -13.56
N SER A 494 5.70 38.54 -14.43
CA SER A 494 6.15 38.76 -15.80
C SER A 494 7.59 39.29 -15.82
N ARG A 495 7.91 40.29 -14.97
CA ARG A 495 9.27 40.88 -14.85
C ARG A 495 10.29 39.85 -14.32
N ALA A 496 9.98 39.20 -13.23
CA ALA A 496 10.86 38.20 -12.61
C ALA A 496 11.11 36.98 -13.53
N ALA A 497 10.07 36.52 -14.25
CA ALA A 497 10.17 35.44 -15.22
C ALA A 497 10.97 35.84 -16.46
N GLY A 498 10.86 37.10 -16.89
CA GLY A 498 11.68 37.69 -17.96
C GLY A 498 13.17 37.71 -17.58
N PHE A 499 13.49 38.08 -16.34
CA PHE A 499 14.85 37.99 -15.81
C PHE A 499 15.35 36.55 -15.68
N ARG A 500 14.49 35.62 -15.19
CA ARG A 500 14.83 34.18 -15.17
C ARG A 500 15.14 33.66 -16.58
N ARG A 501 14.39 34.12 -17.60
CA ARG A 501 14.64 33.72 -18.99
C ARG A 501 16.03 34.18 -19.46
N LEU A 502 16.49 35.36 -19.10
CA LEU A 502 17.85 35.82 -19.35
C LEU A 502 18.88 34.82 -18.76
N LEU A 503 18.68 34.41 -17.50
CA LEU A 503 19.63 33.54 -16.81
C LEU A 503 19.62 32.09 -17.35
N ALA A 504 18.46 31.58 -17.75
CA ALA A 504 18.23 30.18 -18.07
C ALA A 504 18.47 29.79 -19.53
N THR A 505 18.44 30.77 -20.47
CA THR A 505 18.53 30.48 -21.92
C THR A 505 19.97 30.57 -22.40
N PRO A 506 20.56 29.49 -22.91
CA PRO A 506 21.98 29.47 -23.32
C PRO A 506 22.24 30.21 -24.65
N SER A 507 21.22 30.60 -25.40
CA SER A 507 21.41 31.26 -26.72
C SER A 507 22.06 32.63 -26.63
N ALA A 508 22.99 32.89 -27.53
CA ALA A 508 23.74 34.13 -27.62
C ALA A 508 22.95 35.30 -28.25
N GLU A 509 21.69 35.06 -28.67
CA GLU A 509 20.86 36.07 -29.36
C GLU A 509 20.40 37.20 -28.45
N ASP A 510 20.37 36.99 -27.15
CA ASP A 510 20.14 38.09 -26.21
C ASP A 510 21.45 38.89 -26.11
N ARG A 511 21.42 40.11 -26.62
CA ARG A 511 22.53 41.10 -26.69
C ARG A 511 23.00 41.59 -25.31
N PHE A 512 23.32 40.68 -24.40
CA PHE A 512 23.96 41.01 -23.13
C PHE A 512 25.47 41.01 -23.37
N ASP A 513 26.09 42.17 -23.34
CA ASP A 513 27.55 42.29 -23.51
C ASP A 513 28.27 41.88 -22.22
N TYR A 514 28.66 40.63 -22.15
CA TYR A 514 29.40 40.08 -21.02
C TYR A 514 30.81 40.66 -20.88
N SER A 515 31.43 41.12 -21.96
CA SER A 515 32.77 41.68 -21.95
C SER A 515 32.84 43.01 -21.23
N ALA A 516 31.78 43.82 -21.38
CA ALA A 516 31.63 45.12 -20.71
C ALA A 516 31.01 45.02 -19.31
N HIS A 517 30.40 43.86 -18.92
CA HIS A 517 29.57 43.79 -17.74
C HIS A 517 29.90 42.55 -16.86
N ARG A 518 31.21 42.26 -16.66
CA ARG A 518 31.69 41.17 -15.79
C ARG A 518 31.09 41.27 -14.37
N ASP A 519 30.98 42.47 -13.83
CA ASP A 519 30.43 42.70 -12.49
C ASP A 519 28.94 42.37 -12.42
N LEU A 520 28.17 42.57 -13.49
CA LEU A 520 26.77 42.16 -13.56
C LEU A 520 26.63 40.62 -13.59
N PHE A 521 27.55 39.91 -14.28
CA PHE A 521 27.55 38.45 -14.25
C PHE A 521 27.67 37.93 -12.82
N VAL A 522 28.63 38.50 -12.05
CA VAL A 522 28.88 38.10 -10.66
C VAL A 522 27.73 38.47 -9.73
N SER A 523 27.12 39.66 -9.90
CA SER A 523 25.99 40.11 -9.08
C SER A 523 24.70 39.30 -9.30
N TYR A 524 24.57 38.64 -10.46
CA TYR A 524 23.38 37.81 -10.77
C TYR A 524 23.54 36.36 -10.33
N ILE A 525 24.69 35.91 -9.88
CA ILE A 525 24.93 34.55 -9.38
C ILE A 525 23.92 34.15 -8.30
N PRO A 526 23.65 34.93 -7.23
CA PRO A 526 22.69 34.54 -6.20
C PRO A 526 21.28 34.32 -6.76
N TYR A 527 20.87 35.08 -7.76
CA TYR A 527 19.59 34.90 -8.45
C TYR A 527 19.58 33.62 -9.29
N ALA A 528 20.65 33.33 -10.01
CA ALA A 528 20.80 32.09 -10.78
C ALA A 528 20.73 30.86 -9.87
N VAL A 529 21.33 30.93 -8.69
CA VAL A 529 21.27 29.88 -7.65
C VAL A 529 19.84 29.74 -7.13
N ALA A 530 19.16 30.85 -6.80
CA ALA A 530 17.77 30.83 -6.31
C ALA A 530 16.79 30.22 -7.32
N PHE A 531 17.02 30.45 -8.60
CA PHE A 531 16.23 29.85 -9.69
C PHE A 531 16.66 28.41 -10.04
N GLY A 532 17.79 27.93 -9.53
CA GLY A 532 18.37 26.63 -9.90
C GLY A 532 18.89 26.60 -11.35
N VAL A 533 19.42 27.69 -11.86
CA VAL A 533 19.91 27.85 -13.24
C VAL A 533 21.38 28.35 -13.29
N ALA A 534 22.14 28.18 -12.23
CA ALA A 534 23.53 28.67 -12.15
C ALA A 534 24.43 28.04 -13.23
N GLU A 535 24.22 26.77 -13.55
CA GLU A 535 24.94 26.06 -14.63
C GLU A 535 24.62 26.67 -16.01
N ALA A 536 23.35 26.92 -16.29
CA ALA A 536 22.91 27.56 -17.55
C ALA A 536 23.48 28.98 -17.69
N TRP A 537 23.51 29.74 -16.57
CA TRP A 537 24.10 31.07 -16.53
C TRP A 537 25.60 31.06 -16.83
N ALA A 538 26.34 30.10 -16.25
CA ALA A 538 27.77 29.91 -16.53
C ALA A 538 28.03 29.44 -17.98
N ALA A 539 27.18 28.55 -18.50
CA ALA A 539 27.27 28.11 -19.91
C ALA A 539 27.05 29.26 -20.89
N LYS A 540 26.11 30.17 -20.59
CA LYS A 540 25.87 31.37 -21.37
C LYS A 540 27.07 32.31 -21.39
N TYR A 541 27.74 32.50 -20.25
CA TYR A 541 28.95 33.29 -20.18
C TYR A 541 30.07 32.70 -21.07
N ARG A 542 30.29 31.38 -20.98
CA ARG A 542 31.27 30.67 -21.85
C ARG A 542 30.96 30.82 -23.33
N ALA A 543 29.69 30.67 -23.70
CA ALA A 543 29.26 30.77 -25.10
C ALA A 543 29.47 32.19 -25.67
N ALA A 544 29.28 33.24 -24.85
CA ALA A 544 29.37 34.62 -25.27
C ALA A 544 30.80 35.17 -25.27
N THR A 545 31.67 34.71 -24.33
CA THR A 545 33.02 35.26 -24.16
C THR A 545 34.14 34.32 -24.62
N GLY A 546 33.85 33.07 -24.87
CA GLY A 546 34.86 32.02 -25.13
C GLY A 546 35.75 31.70 -23.93
N SER A 547 35.46 32.24 -22.75
CA SER A 547 36.28 32.12 -21.54
C SER A 547 35.49 31.48 -20.40
N GLU A 548 36.21 30.88 -19.45
CA GLU A 548 35.56 30.35 -18.25
C GLU A 548 34.97 31.50 -17.38
N PRO A 549 33.83 31.27 -16.72
CA PRO A 549 33.21 32.27 -15.87
C PRO A 549 34.14 32.67 -14.72
N PRO A 550 34.14 33.94 -14.29
CA PRO A 550 34.99 34.38 -13.18
C PRO A 550 34.53 33.76 -11.86
N ILE A 551 35.48 33.46 -11.00
CA ILE A 551 35.20 33.16 -9.59
C ILE A 551 34.97 34.51 -8.89
N PRO A 552 33.82 34.65 -8.15
CA PRO A 552 33.53 35.88 -7.44
C PRO A 552 34.60 36.19 -6.36
N ASP A 553 34.93 37.47 -6.18
CA ASP A 553 35.90 37.94 -5.17
C ASP A 553 35.43 37.71 -3.73
N TRP A 554 34.10 37.67 -3.53
CA TRP A 554 33.47 37.39 -2.23
C TRP A 554 33.39 35.89 -1.91
N TYR A 555 33.76 35.00 -2.86
CA TYR A 555 33.77 33.55 -2.62
C TYR A 555 35.19 33.05 -2.36
N PRO A 556 35.46 32.37 -1.24
CA PRO A 556 36.82 31.93 -0.88
C PRO A 556 37.30 30.85 -1.85
N ALA A 557 38.18 31.23 -2.76
CA ALA A 557 38.83 30.31 -3.69
C ALA A 557 39.87 29.45 -2.98
N SER A 558 39.86 28.15 -3.22
CA SER A 558 40.90 27.21 -2.86
C SER A 558 41.68 26.77 -4.10
N ARG A 559 42.87 26.16 -3.95
CA ARG A 559 43.62 25.61 -5.08
C ARG A 559 42.84 24.62 -5.94
N ASP A 560 41.83 23.97 -5.36
CA ASP A 560 40.94 22.99 -6.04
C ASP A 560 39.69 23.64 -6.62
N THR A 561 39.46 24.93 -6.45
CA THR A 561 38.29 25.64 -6.95
C THR A 561 38.52 25.99 -8.41
N SER A 562 37.88 25.25 -9.34
CA SER A 562 37.85 25.66 -10.73
C SER A 562 36.47 26.21 -11.09
N PRO A 563 36.35 27.18 -12.04
CA PRO A 563 35.07 27.71 -12.49
C PRO A 563 34.13 26.59 -12.97
N ALA A 564 34.66 25.63 -13.72
CA ALA A 564 33.86 24.51 -14.22
C ALA A 564 33.20 23.70 -13.08
N LYS A 565 33.92 23.43 -11.98
CA LYS A 565 33.37 22.73 -10.80
C LYS A 565 32.43 23.60 -9.99
N LEU A 566 32.68 24.91 -9.93
CA LEU A 566 31.86 25.83 -9.15
C LEU A 566 30.44 25.93 -9.68
N TYR A 567 30.28 25.84 -11.00
CA TYR A 567 28.99 25.98 -11.70
C TYR A 567 28.46 24.67 -12.28
N SER A 568 28.99 23.50 -11.91
CA SER A 568 28.67 22.21 -12.53
C SER A 568 27.31 21.60 -12.13
N SER A 569 26.56 22.25 -11.28
CA SER A 569 25.24 21.78 -10.84
C SER A 569 24.17 22.87 -11.06
N PRO A 570 22.90 22.52 -11.20
CA PRO A 570 21.81 23.50 -11.38
C PRO A 570 21.78 24.60 -10.31
N GLY A 571 22.09 24.26 -9.05
CA GLY A 571 22.23 25.22 -7.95
C GLY A 571 23.59 25.90 -7.88
N GLY A 572 24.61 25.45 -8.61
CA GLY A 572 25.99 25.92 -8.47
C GLY A 572 26.57 25.70 -7.07
N PHE A 573 27.82 26.13 -6.85
CA PHE A 573 28.43 26.21 -5.51
C PHE A 573 28.33 24.91 -4.67
N ALA A 574 28.42 23.75 -5.32
CA ALA A 574 28.17 22.43 -4.73
C ALA A 574 28.89 22.16 -3.40
N SER A 575 30.11 22.66 -3.22
CA SER A 575 30.85 22.45 -1.98
C SER A 575 30.28 23.25 -0.79
N PHE A 576 29.73 24.42 -1.03
CA PHE A 576 29.05 25.23 -0.01
C PHE A 576 27.64 24.69 0.26
N ASP A 577 26.91 24.41 -0.78
CA ASP A 577 25.57 23.79 -0.70
C ASP A 577 25.62 22.45 0.07
N SER A 578 26.60 21.60 -0.23
CA SER A 578 26.81 20.33 0.49
C SER A 578 27.14 20.54 1.98
N ALA A 579 27.86 21.57 2.34
CA ALA A 579 28.15 21.86 3.75
C ALA A 579 26.90 22.32 4.52
N VAL A 580 26.07 23.15 3.90
CA VAL A 580 24.78 23.58 4.45
C VAL A 580 23.83 22.37 4.60
N SER A 581 23.68 21.60 3.53
CA SER A 581 22.79 20.43 3.49
C SER A 581 23.24 19.32 4.45
N ALA A 582 24.54 19.05 4.56
CA ALA A 582 25.07 18.06 5.51
C ALA A 582 24.81 18.47 6.97
N SER A 583 24.95 19.77 7.29
CA SER A 583 24.65 20.25 8.64
C SER A 583 23.18 20.11 9.00
N ILE A 584 22.27 20.42 8.08
CA ILE A 584 20.81 20.22 8.26
C ILE A 584 20.46 18.73 8.36
N SER A 585 21.10 17.88 7.54
CA SER A 585 20.86 16.43 7.54
C SER A 585 21.32 15.77 8.84
N ALA A 586 22.46 16.19 9.41
CA ALA A 586 22.93 15.71 10.71
C ALA A 586 21.93 16.03 11.84
N TYR A 587 21.35 17.22 11.83
CA TYR A 587 20.29 17.60 12.77
C TYR A 587 19.02 16.73 12.58
N ASN A 588 18.55 16.55 11.35
CA ASN A 588 17.36 15.75 11.07
C ASN A 588 17.53 14.27 11.45
N ALA A 589 18.73 13.70 11.22
CA ALA A 589 19.04 12.33 11.62
C ALA A 589 18.96 12.13 13.14
N SER A 590 19.41 13.14 13.91
CA SER A 590 19.31 13.11 15.38
C SER A 590 17.87 13.15 15.89
N GLN A 591 16.94 13.77 15.15
CA GLN A 591 15.52 13.82 15.51
C GLN A 591 14.79 12.51 15.16
N SER A 592 15.22 11.78 14.13
CA SER A 592 14.58 10.53 13.72
C SER A 592 14.98 9.32 14.59
N SER A 593 16.13 9.36 15.25
CA SER A 593 16.58 8.29 16.16
C SER A 593 15.82 8.23 17.48
N SER A 594 15.03 9.25 17.83
CA SER A 594 14.22 9.29 19.07
C SER A 594 12.80 8.72 18.92
N SER A 595 12.38 8.27 17.75
CA SER A 595 11.01 7.80 17.48
C SER A 595 10.88 6.33 17.06
N SER A 596 11.93 5.53 17.19
CA SER A 596 11.89 4.09 16.87
C SER A 596 11.94 3.21 18.11
N SER A 597 10.82 3.15 18.87
CA SER A 597 10.56 2.07 19.82
C SER A 597 9.09 1.67 19.71
N GLY A 598 8.83 0.56 19.03
CA GLY A 598 7.49 -0.02 18.93
C GLY A 598 7.28 -0.85 17.68
N GLY A 599 8.16 -1.79 17.38
CA GLY A 599 7.90 -2.87 16.44
C GLY A 599 7.24 -4.04 17.15
N SER A 600 5.91 -4.11 17.18
CA SER A 600 5.20 -5.33 17.56
C SER A 600 5.30 -6.34 16.42
N SER A 601 6.10 -7.37 16.65
CA SER A 601 6.13 -8.57 15.82
C SER A 601 4.81 -9.34 16.03
N PHE A 602 3.95 -9.34 15.03
CA PHE A 602 2.85 -10.30 14.96
C PHE A 602 3.37 -11.62 14.44
N SER A 603 3.57 -12.57 15.35
CA SER A 603 3.75 -13.99 15.01
C SER A 603 2.38 -14.56 14.64
N SER A 604 2.14 -14.82 13.37
CA SER A 604 1.02 -15.63 12.89
C SER A 604 1.41 -17.11 13.03
N SER A 605 1.00 -17.72 14.13
CA SER A 605 0.97 -19.17 14.27
C SER A 605 -0.46 -19.66 14.04
N GLY A 606 -0.66 -20.59 13.14
CA GLY A 606 -1.92 -21.30 13.00
C GLY A 606 -2.20 -21.80 11.60
N GLY A 607 -1.48 -22.78 11.12
CA GLY A 607 -1.91 -23.61 10.02
C GLY A 607 -2.94 -24.61 10.54
N SER A 608 -4.25 -24.41 10.24
CA SER A 608 -5.27 -25.42 10.49
C SER A 608 -5.20 -26.47 9.38
N TRP A 609 -5.03 -27.72 9.76
CA TRP A 609 -4.97 -28.87 8.87
C TRP A 609 -6.36 -29.50 8.82
N GLY A 610 -7.03 -29.47 7.68
CA GLY A 610 -8.30 -30.12 7.44
C GLY A 610 -8.29 -30.84 6.12
N GLY A 611 -8.82 -32.08 6.07
CA GLY A 611 -9.04 -32.80 4.82
C GLY A 611 -10.05 -32.08 3.93
N GLY A 612 -9.89 -32.20 2.62
CA GLY A 612 -10.91 -31.75 1.66
C GLY A 612 -12.15 -32.62 1.76
N GLY A 613 -13.32 -32.05 1.54
CA GLY A 613 -14.55 -32.79 1.30
C GLY A 613 -15.41 -33.19 2.50
N GLY A 614 -14.91 -33.34 3.68
CA GLY A 614 -15.74 -33.64 4.86
C GLY A 614 -16.25 -32.36 5.52
N GLY A 615 -17.55 -32.16 5.59
CA GLY A 615 -18.17 -31.02 6.26
C GLY A 615 -18.48 -31.30 7.72
N GLY A 616 -19.46 -30.65 8.22
CA GLY A 616 -20.02 -30.83 9.56
C GLY A 616 -21.51 -30.70 9.53
N GLY A 617 -22.11 -30.61 10.68
CA GLY A 617 -23.55 -30.40 10.82
C GLY A 617 -23.90 -29.93 12.21
N GLY A 618 -25.15 -29.68 12.42
CA GLY A 618 -25.74 -29.27 13.71
C GLY A 618 -27.23 -29.33 13.66
N THR A 619 -27.86 -29.09 14.79
CA THR A 619 -29.31 -28.97 14.90
C THR A 619 -29.80 -27.56 14.62
N TRP A 620 -31.07 -27.38 14.32
CA TRP A 620 -31.73 -26.07 14.18
C TRP A 620 -33.16 -26.08 14.66
#